data_c185621064aeea41923f9b6a9036ab02
#
_entry.id   c185621064aeea41923f9b6a9036ab02
#
_cell.length_a   1.000
_cell.length_b   1.000
_cell.length_c   1.000
_cell.angle_alpha   90.00
_cell.angle_beta   90.00
_cell.angle_gamma   90.00
#
_symmetry.space_group_name_H-M   'P 1'
#
loop_
_entity.id
_entity.type
_entity.pdbx_description
1 polymer ?
#
loop_
_entity_poly.entity_id
_entity_poly.type
_entity_poly.pdbx_seq_one_letter_code
_entity_poly.pdbx_strand_id
1 'polypeptide(L)'
;MQKAKSSLFLIIYGLTDIDIIKALQSKIQEGVVVRIFFDPGGSKGIEQHFPPSIAFPTKSIGLMHKKILVIDKKQILLGSANLTETSLRLHDNLLIGCYHKGLAYFLESSLENSYSFQVAHQQIELFSLPEPEQKALSQVLKELAKAEKSIKICMFTFTHEKLYQALIDARSRGVSVDIAIDYYSARGASKNIIKNLYNEGITPYIGPPGKLLHHKWCLIDDTTLILGSTNWTGSAFKKNDDVLILLPSLSPKQTSFMQKIWKATQKSSKPYKID
;
A
#
# COMPACT_ATOMS: atom_id res chain seq x y z
N MET A 1 -18.58 3.81 -2.66
CA MET A 1 -19.55 2.70 -2.62
C MET A 1 -21.00 3.17 -2.80
N GLN A 2 -21.50 4.12 -2.00
CA GLN A 2 -22.91 4.58 -2.04
C GLN A 2 -23.42 4.97 -3.44
N LYS A 3 -22.54 5.47 -4.32
CA LYS A 3 -22.88 5.88 -5.70
C LYS A 3 -22.75 4.75 -6.73
N ALA A 4 -22.41 3.52 -6.32
CA ALA A 4 -22.35 2.38 -7.23
C ALA A 4 -23.71 2.09 -7.83
N LYS A 5 -23.74 1.82 -9.16
CA LYS A 5 -24.97 1.59 -9.91
C LYS A 5 -25.09 0.16 -10.44
N SER A 6 -23.97 -0.51 -10.70
CA SER A 6 -23.98 -1.83 -11.34
C SER A 6 -23.17 -2.88 -10.59
N SER A 7 -21.98 -2.54 -10.07
CA SER A 7 -21.13 -3.53 -9.43
C SER A 7 -20.18 -2.94 -8.38
N LEU A 8 -19.86 -3.76 -7.37
CA LEU A 8 -18.80 -3.56 -6.39
C LEU A 8 -17.97 -4.84 -6.31
N PHE A 9 -16.68 -4.73 -6.59
CA PHE A 9 -15.73 -5.82 -6.49
C PHE A 9 -14.64 -5.44 -5.49
N LEU A 10 -14.48 -6.24 -4.44
CA LEU A 10 -13.52 -6.03 -3.37
C LEU A 10 -12.53 -7.17 -3.29
N ILE A 11 -11.25 -6.83 -3.13
CA ILE A 11 -10.23 -7.73 -2.63
C ILE A 11 -9.65 -7.06 -1.39
N ILE A 12 -9.83 -7.65 -0.21
CA ILE A 12 -9.56 -6.94 1.04
C ILE A 12 -9.02 -7.87 2.12
N TYR A 13 -7.91 -7.48 2.73
CA TYR A 13 -7.38 -8.19 3.90
C TYR A 13 -8.33 -8.08 5.09
N GLY A 14 -8.71 -6.87 5.49
CA GLY A 14 -9.54 -6.63 6.67
C GLY A 14 -10.84 -5.88 6.32
N LEU A 15 -11.99 -6.54 6.54
CA LEU A 15 -13.33 -5.96 6.40
C LEU A 15 -14.15 -6.30 7.66
N THR A 16 -14.19 -5.35 8.60
CA THR A 16 -14.92 -5.48 9.87
C THR A 16 -15.66 -4.20 10.27
N ASP A 17 -15.53 -3.12 9.50
CA ASP A 17 -16.24 -1.86 9.76
C ASP A 17 -17.72 -2.03 9.45
N ILE A 18 -18.57 -1.85 10.46
CA ILE A 18 -20.01 -2.10 10.36
C ILE A 18 -20.72 -1.14 9.39
N ASP A 19 -20.22 0.08 9.24
CA ASP A 19 -20.83 1.05 8.31
C ASP A 19 -20.54 0.66 6.88
N ILE A 20 -19.34 0.13 6.60
CA ILE A 20 -18.98 -0.43 5.30
C ILE A 20 -19.82 -1.69 5.00
N ILE A 21 -19.96 -2.59 5.96
CA ILE A 21 -20.76 -3.81 5.82
C ILE A 21 -22.21 -3.45 5.49
N LYS A 22 -22.84 -2.54 6.25
CA LYS A 22 -24.19 -2.06 6.00
C LYS A 22 -24.32 -1.40 4.61
N ALA A 23 -23.34 -0.60 4.19
CA ALA A 23 -23.35 0.02 2.88
C ALA A 23 -23.29 -1.02 1.74
N LEU A 24 -22.51 -2.10 1.90
CA LEU A 24 -22.48 -3.21 0.94
C LEU A 24 -23.81 -3.97 0.91
N GLN A 25 -24.41 -4.25 2.06
CA GLN A 25 -25.72 -4.91 2.17
C GLN A 25 -26.83 -4.07 1.51
N SER A 26 -26.85 -2.74 1.75
CA SER A 26 -27.78 -1.84 1.07
C SER A 26 -27.62 -1.90 -0.45
N LYS A 27 -26.40 -1.92 -0.97
CA LYS A 27 -26.17 -2.02 -2.41
C LYS A 27 -26.63 -3.35 -3.01
N ILE A 28 -26.49 -4.46 -2.28
CA ILE A 28 -27.06 -5.76 -2.69
C ILE A 28 -28.58 -5.67 -2.79
N GLN A 29 -29.27 -5.05 -1.82
CA GLN A 29 -30.71 -4.84 -1.85
C GLN A 29 -31.16 -3.94 -2.99
N GLU A 30 -30.31 -2.97 -3.41
CA GLU A 30 -30.54 -2.12 -4.58
C GLU A 30 -30.28 -2.83 -5.93
N GLY A 31 -29.91 -4.12 -5.91
CA GLY A 31 -29.64 -4.92 -7.12
C GLY A 31 -28.21 -4.73 -7.69
N VAL A 32 -27.30 -4.08 -6.96
CA VAL A 32 -25.89 -3.97 -7.36
C VAL A 32 -25.20 -5.31 -7.15
N VAL A 33 -24.46 -5.80 -8.16
CA VAL A 33 -23.66 -7.02 -8.06
C VAL A 33 -22.47 -6.78 -7.14
N VAL A 34 -22.40 -7.48 -6.02
CA VAL A 34 -21.29 -7.37 -5.05
C VAL A 34 -20.52 -8.68 -5.01
N ARG A 35 -19.18 -8.58 -5.11
CA ARG A 35 -18.24 -9.70 -4.88
C ARG A 35 -17.15 -9.26 -3.91
N ILE A 36 -16.89 -10.07 -2.90
CA ILE A 36 -15.91 -9.78 -1.85
C ILE A 36 -14.94 -10.95 -1.75
N PHE A 37 -13.69 -10.74 -2.08
CA PHE A 37 -12.60 -11.67 -1.85
C PHE A 37 -11.86 -11.21 -0.60
N PHE A 38 -11.79 -12.04 0.43
CA PHE A 38 -11.29 -11.61 1.73
C PHE A 38 -10.31 -12.60 2.36
N ASP A 39 -9.42 -12.08 3.19
CA ASP A 39 -8.57 -12.89 4.06
C ASP A 39 -9.35 -13.32 5.31
N PRO A 40 -9.49 -14.64 5.58
CA PRO A 40 -10.27 -15.11 6.74
C PRO A 40 -9.69 -14.69 8.09
N GLY A 41 -8.36 -14.51 8.18
CA GLY A 41 -7.70 -14.06 9.41
C GLY A 41 -7.91 -12.57 9.67
N GLY A 42 -7.91 -11.76 8.61
CA GLY A 42 -8.08 -10.31 8.66
C GLY A 42 -9.54 -9.83 8.71
N SER A 43 -10.48 -10.65 8.21
CA SER A 43 -11.91 -10.31 8.09
C SER A 43 -12.80 -11.27 8.88
N LYS A 44 -12.44 -11.52 10.13
CA LYS A 44 -13.18 -12.47 11.00
C LYS A 44 -14.65 -12.10 11.11
N GLY A 45 -15.52 -13.09 10.92
CA GLY A 45 -16.97 -12.94 11.08
C GLY A 45 -17.70 -12.37 9.85
N ILE A 46 -16.99 -12.12 8.74
CA ILE A 46 -17.61 -11.57 7.51
C ILE A 46 -18.65 -12.52 6.93
N GLU A 47 -18.50 -13.86 7.14
CA GLU A 47 -19.41 -14.90 6.71
C GLU A 47 -20.79 -14.81 7.39
N GLN A 48 -20.90 -14.13 8.52
CA GLN A 48 -22.16 -13.87 9.21
C GLN A 48 -22.97 -12.77 8.52
N HIS A 49 -22.33 -11.94 7.71
CA HIS A 49 -22.92 -10.78 7.05
C HIS A 49 -23.22 -11.03 5.57
N PHE A 50 -22.52 -11.95 4.93
CA PHE A 50 -22.64 -12.22 3.50
C PHE A 50 -22.61 -13.73 3.22
N PRO A 51 -23.50 -14.23 2.32
CA PRO A 51 -23.50 -15.64 1.93
C PRO A 51 -22.26 -15.99 1.07
N PRO A 52 -21.93 -17.30 0.95
CA PRO A 52 -20.79 -17.77 0.13
C PRO A 52 -20.88 -17.42 -1.37
N SER A 53 -22.05 -17.04 -1.86
CA SER A 53 -22.24 -16.54 -3.22
C SER A 53 -21.77 -15.09 -3.43
N ILE A 54 -21.46 -14.36 -2.35
CA ILE A 54 -21.03 -12.95 -2.36
C ILE A 54 -19.64 -12.82 -1.77
N ALA A 55 -19.35 -13.45 -0.64
CA ALA A 55 -18.07 -13.36 0.04
C ALA A 55 -17.29 -14.68 -0.08
N PHE A 56 -16.10 -14.56 -0.68
CA PHE A 56 -15.23 -15.68 -1.04
C PHE A 56 -13.94 -15.61 -0.22
N PRO A 57 -13.71 -16.57 0.71
CA PRO A 57 -12.44 -16.63 1.43
C PRO A 57 -11.30 -16.97 0.48
N THR A 58 -10.20 -16.25 0.58
CA THR A 58 -9.01 -16.48 -0.24
C THR A 58 -8.02 -17.38 0.48
N LYS A 59 -7.24 -18.16 -0.30
CA LYS A 59 -6.09 -18.92 0.18
C LYS A 59 -4.83 -18.35 -0.46
N SER A 60 -3.84 -18.04 0.35
CA SER A 60 -2.54 -17.51 -0.08
C SER A 60 -1.43 -18.23 0.68
N ILE A 61 -0.22 -18.30 0.12
CA ILE A 61 0.95 -18.88 0.79
C ILE A 61 1.31 -18.05 2.03
N GLY A 62 1.18 -16.73 1.92
CA GLY A 62 1.32 -15.78 3.02
C GLY A 62 -0.05 -15.18 3.39
N LEU A 63 -0.12 -13.87 3.52
CA LEU A 63 -1.35 -13.12 3.74
C LEU A 63 -1.96 -12.73 2.39
N MET A 64 -3.28 -12.85 2.25
CA MET A 64 -3.96 -12.11 1.18
C MET A 64 -4.09 -10.65 1.62
N HIS A 65 -3.08 -9.84 1.31
CA HIS A 65 -2.91 -8.52 1.91
C HIS A 65 -3.30 -7.36 0.97
N LYS A 66 -3.93 -7.65 -0.17
CA LYS A 66 -4.46 -6.63 -1.10
C LYS A 66 -5.59 -5.82 -0.47
N LYS A 67 -5.73 -4.56 -0.87
CA LYS A 67 -6.82 -3.65 -0.51
C LYS A 67 -7.24 -2.92 -1.78
N ILE A 68 -8.21 -3.49 -2.47
CA ILE A 68 -8.67 -3.06 -3.79
C ILE A 68 -10.19 -2.97 -3.77
N LEU A 69 -10.73 -1.88 -4.29
CA LEU A 69 -12.14 -1.70 -4.56
C LEU A 69 -12.31 -1.24 -6.00
N VAL A 70 -13.10 -2.00 -6.78
CA VAL A 70 -13.54 -1.61 -8.12
C VAL A 70 -15.03 -1.31 -8.07
N ILE A 71 -15.44 -0.15 -8.62
CA ILE A 71 -16.82 0.32 -8.66
C ILE A 71 -17.23 0.45 -10.12
N ASP A 72 -18.36 -0.18 -10.47
CA ASP A 72 -19.00 -0.10 -11.79
C ASP A 72 -18.02 -0.40 -12.94
N LYS A 73 -17.07 -1.33 -12.73
CA LYS A 73 -16.05 -1.79 -13.69
C LYS A 73 -15.22 -0.67 -14.33
N LYS A 74 -15.02 0.43 -13.61
CA LYS A 74 -14.29 1.60 -14.15
C LYS A 74 -13.58 2.47 -13.10
N GLN A 75 -14.13 2.60 -11.88
CA GLN A 75 -13.50 3.38 -10.82
C GLN A 75 -12.77 2.43 -9.89
N ILE A 76 -11.50 2.69 -9.66
CA ILE A 76 -10.62 1.87 -8.82
C ILE A 76 -10.15 2.70 -7.64
N LEU A 77 -10.14 2.11 -6.46
CA LEU A 77 -9.42 2.60 -5.27
C LEU A 77 -8.55 1.46 -4.76
N LEU A 78 -7.31 1.77 -4.44
CA LEU A 78 -6.38 0.80 -3.85
C LEU A 78 -5.29 1.50 -3.03
N GLY A 79 -4.62 0.76 -2.16
CA GLY A 79 -3.52 1.26 -1.34
C GLY A 79 -3.33 0.51 -0.03
N SER A 80 -3.11 1.23 1.08
CA SER A 80 -2.74 0.62 2.35
C SER A 80 -3.91 0.38 3.32
N ALA A 81 -5.06 1.03 3.15
CA ALA A 81 -6.15 1.00 4.12
C ALA A 81 -6.95 -0.29 4.10
N ASN A 82 -7.11 -0.92 5.25
CA ASN A 82 -8.15 -1.92 5.47
C ASN A 82 -9.50 -1.25 5.71
N LEU A 83 -10.58 -1.98 5.51
CA LEU A 83 -11.95 -1.55 5.78
C LEU A 83 -12.35 -1.97 7.21
N THR A 84 -11.53 -1.57 8.17
CA THR A 84 -11.77 -1.76 9.60
C THR A 84 -11.90 -0.39 10.28
N GLU A 85 -12.63 -0.32 11.39
CA GLU A 85 -12.84 0.95 12.11
C GLU A 85 -11.52 1.66 12.43
N THR A 86 -10.56 0.94 13.00
CA THR A 86 -9.25 1.50 13.36
C THR A 86 -8.46 1.97 12.14
N SER A 87 -8.48 1.19 11.04
CA SER A 87 -7.79 1.56 9.81
C SER A 87 -8.37 2.81 9.16
N LEU A 88 -9.71 2.96 9.19
CA LEU A 88 -10.39 4.08 8.55
C LEU A 88 -10.39 5.37 9.39
N ARG A 89 -10.37 5.25 10.72
CA ARG A 89 -10.53 6.41 11.62
C ARG A 89 -9.28 6.82 12.38
N LEU A 90 -8.32 5.90 12.59
CA LEU A 90 -7.16 6.16 13.44
C LEU A 90 -5.82 6.02 12.74
N HIS A 91 -5.66 5.06 11.81
CA HIS A 91 -4.37 4.76 11.20
C HIS A 91 -4.07 5.70 10.04
N ASP A 92 -2.78 6.04 9.87
CA ASP A 92 -2.31 6.80 8.71
C ASP A 92 -2.19 5.87 7.51
N ASN A 93 -3.00 6.12 6.49
CA ASN A 93 -3.06 5.33 5.26
C ASN A 93 -2.93 6.22 4.02
N LEU A 94 -2.54 5.62 2.90
CA LEU A 94 -2.60 6.26 1.58
C LEU A 94 -3.38 5.37 0.62
N LEU A 95 -4.36 5.98 -0.04
CA LEU A 95 -5.13 5.39 -1.13
C LEU A 95 -4.95 6.22 -2.39
N ILE A 96 -4.91 5.55 -3.53
CA ILE A 96 -5.09 6.20 -4.83
C ILE A 96 -6.39 5.78 -5.47
N GLY A 97 -6.94 6.66 -6.30
CA GLY A 97 -8.13 6.38 -7.09
C GLY A 97 -7.96 6.83 -8.53
N CYS A 98 -8.47 6.04 -9.45
CA CYS A 98 -8.52 6.39 -10.87
C CYS A 98 -9.75 5.82 -11.57
N TYR A 99 -10.03 6.35 -12.77
CA TYR A 99 -11.02 5.80 -13.70
C TYR A 99 -10.29 5.12 -14.85
N HIS A 100 -10.34 3.77 -14.93
CA HIS A 100 -9.69 3.03 -16.00
C HIS A 100 -10.36 1.66 -16.21
N LYS A 101 -11.10 1.48 -17.32
CA LYS A 101 -11.83 0.23 -17.58
C LYS A 101 -10.93 -0.99 -17.76
N GLY A 102 -9.80 -0.84 -18.47
CA GLY A 102 -8.83 -1.93 -18.66
C GLY A 102 -8.21 -2.41 -17.34
N LEU A 103 -7.83 -1.48 -16.44
CA LEU A 103 -7.36 -1.84 -15.11
C LEU A 103 -8.45 -2.52 -14.28
N ALA A 104 -9.69 -2.00 -14.33
CA ALA A 104 -10.81 -2.63 -13.63
C ALA A 104 -11.02 -4.07 -14.10
N TYR A 105 -10.99 -4.30 -15.43
CA TYR A 105 -11.09 -5.64 -16.01
C TYR A 105 -9.94 -6.55 -15.54
N PHE A 106 -8.70 -6.06 -15.60
CA PHE A 106 -7.54 -6.81 -15.10
C PHE A 106 -7.70 -7.22 -13.63
N LEU A 107 -8.12 -6.29 -12.77
CA LEU A 107 -8.31 -6.56 -11.34
C LEU A 107 -9.46 -7.52 -11.04
N GLU A 108 -10.48 -7.59 -11.91
CA GLU A 108 -11.64 -8.49 -11.74
C GLU A 108 -11.45 -9.86 -12.38
N SER A 109 -10.57 -10.01 -13.39
CA SER A 109 -10.44 -11.26 -14.18
C SER A 109 -9.25 -12.11 -13.80
N SER A 110 -8.07 -11.53 -13.68
CA SER A 110 -6.88 -12.26 -13.22
C SER A 110 -5.87 -11.29 -12.64
N LEU A 111 -5.50 -11.48 -11.40
CA LEU A 111 -4.49 -10.69 -10.72
C LEU A 111 -3.09 -11.28 -10.92
N GLU A 112 -2.83 -11.93 -12.03
CA GLU A 112 -1.53 -12.53 -12.33
C GLU A 112 -0.62 -11.52 -13.01
N ASN A 113 0.61 -11.40 -12.48
CA ASN A 113 1.69 -10.58 -13.04
C ASN A 113 1.49 -9.05 -12.87
N SER A 114 1.88 -8.28 -13.88
CA SER A 114 1.84 -6.82 -13.90
C SER A 114 0.91 -6.30 -14.98
N TYR A 115 0.41 -5.08 -14.78
CA TYR A 115 -0.42 -4.38 -15.75
C TYR A 115 0.06 -2.95 -15.91
N SER A 116 0.45 -2.59 -17.14
CA SER A 116 0.82 -1.23 -17.51
C SER A 116 -0.38 -0.51 -18.12
N PHE A 117 -0.64 0.71 -17.67
CA PHE A 117 -1.76 1.51 -18.16
C PHE A 117 -1.43 3.00 -18.11
N GLN A 118 -2.17 3.78 -18.85
CA GLN A 118 -1.99 5.22 -18.94
C GLN A 118 -3.17 5.97 -18.33
N VAL A 119 -2.86 6.96 -17.49
CA VAL A 119 -3.84 7.94 -17.00
C VAL A 119 -3.28 9.33 -17.27
N ALA A 120 -3.96 10.08 -18.13
CA ALA A 120 -3.46 11.35 -18.66
C ALA A 120 -2.05 11.18 -19.28
N HIS A 121 -1.05 11.90 -18.76
CA HIS A 121 0.35 11.81 -19.25
C HIS A 121 1.19 10.76 -18.50
N GLN A 122 0.62 10.07 -17.50
CA GLN A 122 1.37 9.16 -16.64
C GLN A 122 1.24 7.71 -17.13
N GLN A 123 2.37 7.09 -17.41
CA GLN A 123 2.45 5.64 -17.63
C GLN A 123 2.64 4.95 -16.29
N ILE A 124 1.63 4.22 -15.84
CA ILE A 124 1.57 3.62 -14.51
C ILE A 124 1.77 2.12 -14.62
N GLU A 125 2.55 1.55 -13.72
CA GLU A 125 2.72 0.10 -13.61
C GLU A 125 2.14 -0.41 -12.28
N LEU A 126 1.31 -1.44 -12.37
CA LEU A 126 0.78 -2.17 -11.24
C LEU A 126 1.38 -3.58 -11.24
N PHE A 127 1.93 -4.00 -10.11
CA PHE A 127 2.46 -5.34 -9.88
C PHE A 127 1.57 -6.06 -8.88
N SER A 128 1.10 -7.26 -9.25
CA SER A 128 0.39 -8.18 -8.37
C SER A 128 1.39 -9.18 -7.82
N LEU A 129 1.61 -9.17 -6.52
CA LEU A 129 2.55 -10.03 -5.81
C LEU A 129 1.82 -11.25 -5.20
N PRO A 130 2.54 -12.37 -4.98
CA PRO A 130 3.93 -12.60 -5.36
C PRO A 130 4.08 -12.87 -6.84
N GLU A 131 5.24 -12.54 -7.40
CA GLU A 131 5.56 -12.84 -8.80
C GLU A 131 6.87 -13.63 -8.91
N PRO A 132 6.95 -14.65 -9.80
CA PRO A 132 8.10 -15.56 -9.85
C PRO A 132 9.43 -14.85 -10.14
N GLU A 133 9.41 -13.86 -11.02
CA GLU A 133 10.62 -13.17 -11.50
C GLU A 133 11.02 -11.96 -10.62
N GLN A 134 10.29 -11.66 -9.54
CA GLN A 134 10.53 -10.52 -8.66
C GLN A 134 10.70 -9.18 -9.43
N LYS A 135 9.91 -8.99 -10.47
CA LYS A 135 9.93 -7.77 -11.32
C LYS A 135 9.66 -6.51 -10.49
N ALA A 136 8.69 -6.56 -9.59
CA ALA A 136 8.35 -5.44 -8.71
C ALA A 136 9.56 -5.03 -7.86
N LEU A 137 10.23 -5.98 -7.21
CA LEU A 137 11.42 -5.68 -6.41
C LEU A 137 12.54 -5.10 -7.28
N SER A 138 12.79 -5.71 -8.44
CA SER A 138 13.80 -5.22 -9.38
C SER A 138 13.49 -3.79 -9.85
N GLN A 139 12.22 -3.48 -10.11
CA GLN A 139 11.81 -2.14 -10.52
C GLN A 139 11.96 -1.13 -9.38
N VAL A 140 11.60 -1.47 -8.14
CA VAL A 140 11.84 -0.62 -6.97
C VAL A 140 13.33 -0.32 -6.80
N LEU A 141 14.19 -1.34 -6.88
CA LEU A 141 15.64 -1.17 -6.79
C LEU A 141 16.19 -0.28 -7.91
N LYS A 142 15.68 -0.44 -9.14
CA LYS A 142 16.07 0.39 -10.29
C LYS A 142 15.70 1.87 -10.07
N GLU A 143 14.50 2.15 -9.54
CA GLU A 143 14.09 3.53 -9.27
C GLU A 143 14.91 4.15 -8.12
N LEU A 144 15.23 3.38 -7.05
CA LEU A 144 16.13 3.85 -5.99
C LEU A 144 17.55 4.13 -6.50
N ALA A 145 18.05 3.31 -7.44
CA ALA A 145 19.36 3.53 -8.06
C ALA A 145 19.42 4.78 -8.94
N LYS A 146 18.28 5.21 -9.53
CA LYS A 146 18.17 6.43 -10.33
C LYS A 146 18.01 7.72 -9.51
N ALA A 147 17.74 7.62 -8.21
CA ALA A 147 17.53 8.78 -7.37
C ALA A 147 18.75 9.71 -7.39
N GLU A 148 18.50 11.02 -7.62
CA GLU A 148 19.54 12.06 -7.73
C GLU A 148 19.50 13.07 -6.59
N LYS A 149 18.30 13.32 -6.01
CA LYS A 149 18.10 14.40 -5.02
C LYS A 149 17.61 13.88 -3.68
N SER A 150 16.50 13.14 -3.68
CA SER A 150 15.85 12.77 -2.43
C SER A 150 15.03 11.48 -2.53
N ILE A 151 15.01 10.72 -1.45
CA ILE A 151 14.16 9.58 -1.24
C ILE A 151 13.43 9.80 0.09
N LYS A 152 12.08 9.87 0.05
CA LYS A 152 11.23 9.99 1.25
C LYS A 152 10.38 8.73 1.37
N ILE A 153 10.38 8.09 2.52
CA ILE A 153 9.71 6.81 2.76
C ILE A 153 8.82 6.90 3.99
N CYS A 154 7.56 6.45 3.85
CA CYS A 154 6.73 6.09 4.98
C CYS A 154 6.37 4.61 4.88
N MET A 155 6.80 3.83 5.86
CA MET A 155 6.68 2.39 5.80
C MET A 155 6.19 1.81 7.14
N PHE A 156 5.13 1.00 7.09
CA PHE A 156 4.68 0.29 8.27
C PHE A 156 5.74 -0.70 8.77
N THR A 157 6.22 -1.61 7.90
CA THR A 157 7.26 -2.58 8.25
C THR A 157 8.34 -2.63 7.19
N PHE A 158 9.59 -2.47 7.63
CA PHE A 158 10.77 -2.52 6.77
C PHE A 158 11.79 -3.52 7.34
N THR A 159 12.04 -4.60 6.59
CA THR A 159 13.02 -5.65 6.95
C THR A 159 13.79 -6.19 5.76
N HIS A 160 13.59 -5.63 4.55
CA HIS A 160 14.13 -6.16 3.31
C HIS A 160 15.56 -5.66 3.06
N GLU A 161 16.55 -6.56 3.15
CA GLU A 161 17.97 -6.24 3.10
C GLU A 161 18.41 -5.54 1.81
N LYS A 162 17.96 -6.03 0.63
CA LYS A 162 18.33 -5.38 -0.65
C LYS A 162 17.81 -3.95 -0.77
N LEU A 163 16.63 -3.65 -0.21
CA LEU A 163 16.09 -2.29 -0.20
C LEU A 163 16.85 -1.40 0.80
N TYR A 164 17.23 -1.96 1.95
CA TYR A 164 18.13 -1.27 2.88
C TYR A 164 19.46 -0.89 2.20
N GLN A 165 20.12 -1.86 1.56
CA GLN A 165 21.40 -1.59 0.87
C GLN A 165 21.24 -0.52 -0.22
N ALA A 166 20.16 -0.56 -1.00
CA ALA A 166 19.88 0.46 -2.03
C ALA A 166 19.73 1.87 -1.44
N LEU A 167 19.23 2.02 -0.20
CA LEU A 167 19.17 3.31 0.47
C LEU A 167 20.56 3.79 0.91
N ILE A 168 21.41 2.89 1.41
CA ILE A 168 22.79 3.22 1.76
C ILE A 168 23.57 3.64 0.52
N ASP A 169 23.41 2.91 -0.59
CA ASP A 169 24.04 3.23 -1.87
C ASP A 169 23.56 4.61 -2.41
N ALA A 170 22.26 4.92 -2.28
CA ALA A 170 21.74 6.23 -2.66
C ALA A 170 22.36 7.35 -1.81
N ARG A 171 22.44 7.16 -0.47
CA ARG A 171 23.07 8.11 0.43
C ARG A 171 24.55 8.32 0.08
N SER A 172 25.30 7.27 -0.26
CA SER A 172 26.72 7.39 -0.64
C SER A 172 26.92 8.21 -1.91
N ARG A 173 25.91 8.27 -2.79
CA ARG A 173 25.86 9.15 -3.95
C ARG A 173 25.47 10.62 -3.62
N GLY A 174 25.18 10.93 -2.36
CA GLY A 174 24.77 12.28 -1.92
C GLY A 174 23.25 12.51 -1.95
N VAL A 175 22.43 11.48 -2.19
CA VAL A 175 20.96 11.58 -2.15
C VAL A 175 20.50 11.75 -0.70
N SER A 176 19.59 12.69 -0.45
CA SER A 176 18.91 12.80 0.86
C SER A 176 17.97 11.64 1.06
N VAL A 177 18.15 10.89 2.14
CA VAL A 177 17.28 9.75 2.48
C VAL A 177 16.57 10.01 3.80
N ASP A 178 15.26 10.17 3.73
CA ASP A 178 14.39 10.40 4.87
C ASP A 178 13.39 9.24 4.99
N ILE A 179 13.27 8.64 6.17
CA ILE A 179 12.38 7.50 6.39
C ILE A 179 11.58 7.65 7.68
N ALA A 180 10.29 7.37 7.62
CA ALA A 180 9.41 7.25 8.77
C ALA A 180 8.86 5.83 8.88
N ILE A 181 8.93 5.26 10.08
CA ILE A 181 8.53 3.87 10.37
C ILE A 181 7.54 3.86 11.54
N ASP A 182 6.61 2.91 11.50
CA ASP A 182 5.61 2.71 12.54
C ASP A 182 6.26 2.42 13.90
N TYR A 183 5.64 2.94 14.97
CA TYR A 183 6.11 2.81 16.35
C TYR A 183 6.31 1.35 16.80
N TYR A 184 5.32 0.50 16.54
CA TYR A 184 5.35 -0.90 16.99
C TYR A 184 6.29 -1.72 16.11
N SER A 185 6.31 -1.47 14.82
CA SER A 185 7.26 -2.10 13.92
C SER A 185 8.70 -1.71 14.24
N ALA A 186 8.94 -0.46 14.61
CA ALA A 186 10.26 0.02 15.00
C ALA A 186 10.83 -0.69 16.24
N ARG A 187 9.97 -1.11 17.16
CA ARG A 187 10.34 -1.88 18.37
C ARG A 187 10.31 -3.40 18.19
N GLY A 188 9.69 -3.85 17.09
CA GLY A 188 9.54 -5.25 16.71
C GLY A 188 10.34 -5.60 15.45
N ALA A 189 9.63 -5.92 14.40
CA ALA A 189 10.21 -6.48 13.17
C ALA A 189 11.27 -5.58 12.51
N SER A 190 11.10 -4.26 12.52
CA SER A 190 12.03 -3.31 11.88
C SER A 190 13.19 -2.85 12.78
N LYS A 191 13.29 -3.35 14.02
CA LYS A 191 14.27 -2.86 15.02
C LYS A 191 15.72 -2.88 14.51
N ASN A 192 16.12 -3.98 13.90
CA ASN A 192 17.50 -4.14 13.44
C ASN A 192 17.82 -3.21 12.27
N ILE A 193 16.92 -3.12 11.29
CA ILE A 193 17.12 -2.24 10.14
C ILE A 193 17.16 -0.76 10.53
N ILE A 194 16.34 -0.36 11.51
CA ILE A 194 16.35 1.01 12.06
C ILE A 194 17.68 1.34 12.70
N LYS A 195 18.22 0.42 13.53
CA LYS A 195 19.54 0.59 14.14
C LYS A 195 20.64 0.69 13.08
N ASN A 196 20.58 -0.16 12.05
CA ASN A 196 21.55 -0.14 10.96
C ASN A 196 21.48 1.17 10.16
N LEU A 197 20.28 1.65 9.79
CA LEU A 197 20.11 2.95 9.13
C LEU A 197 20.69 4.09 9.96
N TYR A 198 20.44 4.09 11.27
CA TYR A 198 20.98 5.12 12.17
C TYR A 198 22.50 5.09 12.22
N ASN A 199 23.14 3.92 12.32
CA ASN A 199 24.59 3.76 12.30
C ASN A 199 25.22 4.25 10.99
N GLU A 200 24.50 4.13 9.87
CA GLU A 200 24.88 4.65 8.56
C GLU A 200 24.53 6.14 8.39
N GLY A 201 24.12 6.82 9.46
CA GLY A 201 23.81 8.25 9.48
C GLY A 201 22.48 8.62 8.85
N ILE A 202 21.56 7.68 8.60
CA ILE A 202 20.17 7.92 8.26
C ILE A 202 19.35 7.83 9.54
N THR A 203 18.90 8.96 10.09
CA THR A 203 18.09 8.96 11.32
C THR A 203 16.61 8.75 11.00
N PRO A 204 16.03 7.56 11.25
CA PRO A 204 14.63 7.32 10.99
C PRO A 204 13.73 8.15 11.92
N TYR A 205 12.57 8.57 11.40
CA TYR A 205 11.47 9.08 12.21
C TYR A 205 10.60 7.89 12.68
N ILE A 206 10.25 7.89 13.95
CA ILE A 206 9.37 6.87 14.55
C ILE A 206 7.99 7.47 14.78
N GLY A 207 6.97 6.86 14.22
CA GLY A 207 5.58 7.26 14.38
C GLY A 207 5.15 7.31 15.86
N PRO A 208 4.04 7.98 16.19
CA PRO A 208 3.54 8.04 17.56
C PRO A 208 2.95 6.70 18.02
N PRO A 209 3.01 6.38 19.32
CA PRO A 209 2.24 5.27 19.87
C PRO A 209 0.73 5.54 19.79
N GLY A 210 -0.08 4.48 19.86
CA GLY A 210 -1.54 4.56 19.91
C GLY A 210 -2.23 4.59 18.56
N LYS A 211 -1.54 4.95 17.48
CA LYS A 211 -2.04 4.78 16.11
C LYS A 211 -0.95 4.22 15.20
N LEU A 212 -1.32 3.49 14.16
CA LEU A 212 -0.34 2.96 13.22
C LEU A 212 0.00 3.99 12.13
N LEU A 213 1.28 4.16 11.86
CA LEU A 213 1.77 4.71 10.62
C LEU A 213 1.70 3.59 9.57
N HIS A 214 0.49 3.37 9.02
CA HIS A 214 0.22 2.21 8.17
C HIS A 214 0.48 2.48 6.68
N HIS A 215 1.18 3.54 6.38
CA HIS A 215 1.66 3.86 5.03
C HIS A 215 2.62 2.80 4.48
N LYS A 216 2.61 2.63 3.16
CA LYS A 216 3.59 1.87 2.39
C LYS A 216 3.84 2.63 1.10
N TRP A 217 4.67 3.69 1.20
CA TRP A 217 5.03 4.47 0.02
C TRP A 217 6.47 4.98 0.09
N CYS A 218 7.04 5.18 -1.11
CA CYS A 218 8.35 5.80 -1.32
C CYS A 218 8.20 6.87 -2.40
N LEU A 219 8.65 8.10 -2.13
CA LEU A 219 8.67 9.21 -3.07
C LEU A 219 10.13 9.52 -3.43
N ILE A 220 10.46 9.43 -4.71
CA ILE A 220 11.80 9.64 -5.25
C ILE A 220 11.82 10.94 -6.06
N ASP A 221 12.74 11.82 -5.73
CA ASP A 221 13.00 13.12 -6.40
C ASP A 221 11.75 13.99 -6.58
N ASP A 222 10.76 13.81 -5.69
CA ASP A 222 9.44 14.44 -5.75
C ASP A 222 8.66 14.19 -7.07
N THR A 223 9.11 13.25 -7.90
CA THR A 223 8.56 12.95 -9.23
C THR A 223 8.04 11.55 -9.40
N THR A 224 8.58 10.57 -8.68
CA THR A 224 8.20 9.17 -8.79
C THR A 224 7.68 8.65 -7.46
N LEU A 225 6.46 8.12 -7.45
CA LEU A 225 5.82 7.57 -6.26
C LEU A 225 5.64 6.06 -6.42
N ILE A 226 6.15 5.32 -5.45
CA ILE A 226 5.89 3.89 -5.28
C ILE A 226 4.96 3.74 -4.09
N LEU A 227 3.84 3.03 -4.25
CA LEU A 227 2.86 2.84 -3.19
C LEU A 227 2.07 1.54 -3.37
N GLY A 228 1.25 1.19 -2.37
CA GLY A 228 0.39 0.02 -2.45
C GLY A 228 0.06 -0.57 -1.09
N SER A 229 -0.17 -1.88 -1.07
CA SER A 229 -0.33 -2.65 0.16
C SER A 229 0.99 -3.26 0.66
N THR A 230 2.02 -3.26 -0.19
CA THR A 230 3.30 -3.98 -0.02
C THR A 230 4.18 -3.34 1.05
N ASN A 231 4.38 -4.03 2.16
CA ASN A 231 5.45 -3.70 3.12
C ASN A 231 6.82 -4.00 2.50
N TRP A 232 7.87 -3.33 2.96
CA TRP A 232 9.24 -3.62 2.51
C TRP A 232 9.84 -4.80 3.30
N THR A 233 9.26 -5.98 3.10
CA THR A 233 9.66 -7.24 3.74
C THR A 233 9.85 -8.35 2.72
N GLY A 234 10.70 -9.33 3.02
CA GLY A 234 10.87 -10.50 2.15
C GLY A 234 9.56 -11.27 1.91
N SER A 235 8.70 -11.36 2.93
CA SER A 235 7.39 -12.03 2.80
C SER A 235 6.44 -11.29 1.87
N ALA A 236 6.43 -9.96 1.87
CA ALA A 236 5.58 -9.15 1.00
C ALA A 236 5.91 -9.36 -0.48
N PHE A 237 7.20 -9.49 -0.83
CA PHE A 237 7.61 -9.72 -2.23
C PHE A 237 7.54 -11.19 -2.67
N LYS A 238 7.55 -12.17 -1.74
CA LYS A 238 7.70 -13.59 -2.09
C LYS A 238 6.53 -14.49 -1.73
N LYS A 239 5.66 -14.08 -0.80
CA LYS A 239 4.64 -14.98 -0.21
C LYS A 239 3.26 -14.38 -0.11
N ASN A 240 3.17 -13.06 0.17
CA ASN A 240 1.88 -12.41 0.36
C ASN A 240 1.25 -12.02 -0.98
N ASP A 241 -0.06 -12.09 -1.04
CA ASP A 241 -0.83 -11.44 -2.10
C ASP A 241 -0.91 -9.95 -1.80
N ASP A 242 -0.01 -9.20 -2.39
CA ASP A 242 0.10 -7.75 -2.26
C ASP A 242 -0.05 -7.04 -3.62
N VAL A 243 -0.19 -5.73 -3.60
CA VAL A 243 -0.15 -4.90 -4.80
C VAL A 243 0.82 -3.75 -4.60
N LEU A 244 1.67 -3.53 -5.60
CA LEU A 244 2.59 -2.41 -5.67
C LEU A 244 2.33 -1.62 -6.94
N ILE A 245 2.34 -0.30 -6.84
CA ILE A 245 2.18 0.62 -7.98
C ILE A 245 3.41 1.50 -8.07
N LEU A 246 3.90 1.63 -9.30
CA LEU A 246 4.87 2.63 -9.69
C LEU A 246 4.15 3.72 -10.49
N LEU A 247 4.17 4.94 -9.97
CA LEU A 247 3.55 6.13 -10.52
C LEU A 247 4.64 7.18 -10.81
N PRO A 248 5.19 7.22 -12.03
CA PRO A 248 6.20 8.19 -12.42
C PRO A 248 5.56 9.52 -12.82
N SER A 249 6.38 10.55 -12.97
CA SER A 249 6.00 11.86 -13.52
C SER A 249 4.82 12.49 -12.79
N LEU A 250 4.93 12.58 -11.46
CA LEU A 250 3.89 13.21 -10.64
C LEU A 250 3.58 14.62 -11.11
N SER A 251 2.29 14.94 -11.22
CA SER A 251 1.84 16.31 -11.47
C SER A 251 2.17 17.22 -10.26
N PRO A 252 2.27 18.55 -10.43
CA PRO A 252 2.52 19.48 -9.33
C PRO A 252 1.54 19.35 -8.17
N LYS A 253 0.27 19.00 -8.45
CA LYS A 253 -0.75 18.75 -7.41
C LYS A 253 -0.45 17.47 -6.62
N GLN A 254 -0.06 16.39 -7.30
CA GLN A 254 0.32 15.14 -6.64
C GLN A 254 1.58 15.31 -5.80
N THR A 255 2.62 15.97 -6.33
CA THR A 255 3.83 16.29 -5.59
C THR A 255 3.53 17.13 -4.34
N SER A 256 2.77 18.22 -4.49
CA SER A 256 2.35 19.06 -3.35
C SER A 256 1.57 18.28 -2.30
N PHE A 257 0.71 17.37 -2.71
CA PHE A 257 -0.04 16.50 -1.80
C PHE A 257 0.89 15.56 -1.03
N MET A 258 1.84 14.90 -1.71
CA MET A 258 2.80 14.00 -1.07
C MET A 258 3.73 14.75 -0.10
N GLN A 259 4.17 15.95 -0.46
CA GLN A 259 4.96 16.80 0.43
C GLN A 259 4.18 17.22 1.69
N LYS A 260 2.87 17.47 1.58
CA LYS A 260 2.02 17.75 2.75
C LYS A 260 1.91 16.53 3.66
N ILE A 261 1.71 15.32 3.08
CA ILE A 261 1.70 14.08 3.86
C ILE A 261 3.04 13.89 4.57
N TRP A 262 4.15 14.06 3.87
CA TRP A 262 5.48 13.93 4.45
C TRP A 262 5.68 14.89 5.64
N LYS A 263 5.38 16.18 5.46
CA LYS A 263 5.48 17.19 6.54
C LYS A 263 4.60 16.84 7.74
N ALA A 264 3.38 16.35 7.51
CA ALA A 264 2.48 15.92 8.58
C ALA A 264 3.05 14.71 9.34
N THR A 265 3.62 13.74 8.61
CA THR A 265 4.28 12.56 9.18
C THR A 265 5.49 12.97 10.04
N GLN A 266 6.37 13.83 9.52
CA GLN A 266 7.53 14.34 10.28
C GLN A 266 7.08 15.04 11.56
N LYS A 267 6.07 15.91 11.48
CA LYS A 267 5.55 16.66 12.65
C LYS A 267 4.98 15.74 13.74
N SER A 268 4.36 14.62 13.36
CA SER A 268 3.76 13.66 14.31
C SER A 268 4.75 12.61 14.81
N SER A 269 5.91 12.48 14.19
CA SER A 269 6.92 11.47 14.50
C SER A 269 8.08 12.06 15.28
N LYS A 270 8.89 11.20 15.91
CA LYS A 270 10.11 11.60 16.63
C LYS A 270 11.34 10.97 15.97
N PRO A 271 12.47 11.70 15.86
CA PRO A 271 13.73 11.10 15.43
C PRO A 271 14.10 9.92 16.34
N TYR A 272 14.58 8.85 15.73
CA TYR A 272 15.10 7.70 16.45
C TYR A 272 16.32 8.11 17.29
N LYS A 273 16.38 7.60 18.50
CA LYS A 273 17.54 7.72 19.39
C LYS A 273 17.93 6.31 19.84
N ILE A 274 19.22 6.05 19.97
CA ILE A 274 19.71 4.84 20.62
C ILE A 274 19.49 5.06 22.12
N ASP A 275 18.73 4.14 22.76
CA ASP A 275 18.57 4.09 24.22
C ASP A 275 19.83 3.52 24.86
#